data_aaf970edae4cc51c58def04846c9fa89
#
_entry.id   aaf970edae4cc51c58def04846c9fa89
#
_cell.length_a   1.000
_cell.length_b   1.000
_cell.length_c   1.000
_cell.angle_alpha   90.00
_cell.angle_beta   90.00
_cell.angle_gamma   90.00
#
_symmetry.space_group_name_H-M   'P 1'
#
loop_
_entity.id
_entity.type
_entity.pdbx_description
1 polymer ?
#
loop_
_entity_poly.entity_id
_entity_poly.type
_entity_poly.pdbx_seq_one_letter_code
_entity_poly.pdbx_strand_id
1 'polypeptide(L)'
;MKSLYIIKCCIGLCLLVLTGCQADIKLTGQIDTLPTIYPDYQGVTIPPNIAPLNFEVITEEEGEWGLLIQTTEQTYSIYAQERLFVFEEDFWKSLLADNRGKALAFQICLKVNDGWKAYQSFTMDVAEEDIDPYMVYRLIPPGYSLWKEM
;
A
#
# COMPACT_ATOMS: atom_id res chain seq x y z
N MET A 1 49.77 2.89 -15.15
CA MET A 1 49.13 2.94 -13.82
C MET A 1 48.10 4.07 -13.69
N LYS A 2 48.38 5.30 -14.15
CA LYS A 2 47.42 6.43 -14.05
C LYS A 2 46.09 6.22 -14.80
N SER A 3 46.11 5.54 -15.98
CA SER A 3 44.91 5.27 -16.78
C SER A 3 43.90 4.33 -16.06
N LEU A 4 44.41 3.35 -15.31
CA LEU A 4 43.58 2.39 -14.58
C LEU A 4 42.83 3.02 -13.37
N TYR A 5 43.44 4.05 -12.77
CA TYR A 5 42.78 4.80 -11.67
C TYR A 5 41.66 5.71 -12.18
N ILE A 6 41.85 6.31 -13.37
CA ILE A 6 40.80 7.15 -13.98
C ILE A 6 39.58 6.33 -14.35
N ILE A 7 39.78 5.12 -14.92
CA ILE A 7 38.67 4.20 -15.25
C ILE A 7 37.92 3.74 -14.00
N LYS A 8 38.63 3.40 -12.91
CA LYS A 8 38.01 3.03 -11.65
C LYS A 8 37.24 4.19 -11.00
N CYS A 9 37.76 5.41 -11.10
CA CYS A 9 37.09 6.61 -10.59
C CYS A 9 35.82 6.95 -11.41
N CYS A 10 35.84 6.80 -12.72
CA CYS A 10 34.67 6.99 -13.58
C CYS A 10 33.57 5.93 -13.35
N ILE A 11 33.96 4.68 -13.13
CA ILE A 11 32.99 3.60 -12.80
C ILE A 11 32.37 3.83 -11.41
N GLY A 12 33.14 4.27 -10.42
CA GLY A 12 32.65 4.61 -9.09
C GLY A 12 31.71 5.82 -9.10
N LEU A 13 31.98 6.81 -9.94
CA LEU A 13 31.12 7.99 -10.09
C LEU A 13 29.82 7.69 -10.84
N CYS A 14 29.84 6.78 -11.82
CA CYS A 14 28.65 6.35 -12.56
C CYS A 14 27.69 5.52 -11.69
N LEU A 15 28.18 4.78 -10.69
CA LEU A 15 27.34 4.00 -9.76
C LEU A 15 26.59 4.87 -8.74
N LEU A 16 27.05 6.08 -8.49
CA LEU A 16 26.43 7.02 -7.54
C LEU A 16 25.21 7.78 -8.10
N VAL A 17 24.97 7.72 -9.42
CA VAL A 17 23.90 8.49 -10.08
C VAL A 17 22.57 7.71 -10.21
N LEU A 18 22.52 6.45 -9.76
CA LEU A 18 21.33 5.59 -9.89
C LEU A 18 20.40 5.63 -8.66
N THR A 19 20.57 6.56 -7.74
CA THR A 19 19.53 6.86 -6.76
C THR A 19 18.38 7.58 -7.47
N GLY A 20 17.47 6.83 -8.04
CA GLY A 20 16.24 7.35 -8.61
C GLY A 20 15.49 8.14 -7.51
N CYS A 21 15.50 9.46 -7.63
CA CYS A 21 14.67 10.34 -6.84
C CYS A 21 13.23 10.05 -7.26
N GLN A 22 12.49 9.27 -6.47
CA GLN A 22 11.06 9.14 -6.66
C GLN A 22 10.47 10.53 -6.39
N ALA A 23 9.85 11.14 -7.40
CA ALA A 23 9.30 12.48 -7.27
C ALA A 23 8.12 12.44 -6.28
N ASP A 24 8.14 13.32 -5.28
CA ASP A 24 7.05 13.43 -4.30
C ASP A 24 5.71 13.71 -5.00
N ILE A 25 4.64 13.09 -4.48
CA ILE A 25 3.27 13.33 -4.94
C ILE A 25 2.85 14.74 -4.52
N LYS A 26 2.91 15.69 -5.44
CA LYS A 26 2.44 17.08 -5.21
C LYS A 26 0.99 17.22 -5.63
N LEU A 27 0.12 17.39 -4.65
CA LEU A 27 -1.30 17.57 -4.87
C LEU A 27 -1.56 18.94 -5.52
N THR A 28 -2.32 18.94 -6.62
CA THR A 28 -2.75 20.13 -7.36
C THR A 28 -4.27 20.30 -7.38
N GLY A 29 -5.01 19.29 -6.90
CA GLY A 29 -6.47 19.32 -6.84
C GLY A 29 -7.05 18.18 -6.03
N GLN A 30 -8.36 18.19 -5.87
CA GLN A 30 -9.12 17.18 -5.14
C GLN A 30 -10.24 16.63 -6.02
N ILE A 31 -10.58 15.37 -5.79
CA ILE A 31 -11.73 14.64 -6.31
C ILE A 31 -12.64 14.38 -5.11
N ASP A 32 -13.83 14.97 -5.13
CA ASP A 32 -14.73 15.00 -3.97
C ASP A 32 -15.57 13.71 -3.81
N THR A 33 -14.93 12.57 -4.05
CA THR A 33 -15.52 11.23 -3.87
C THR A 33 -14.52 10.30 -3.23
N LEU A 34 -15.02 9.27 -2.53
CA LEU A 34 -14.19 8.14 -2.10
C LEU A 34 -13.80 7.30 -3.33
N PRO A 35 -12.57 6.78 -3.36
CA PRO A 35 -12.17 5.85 -4.39
C PRO A 35 -12.89 4.50 -4.22
N THR A 36 -13.20 3.82 -5.31
CA THR A 36 -13.63 2.41 -5.24
C THR A 36 -12.40 1.52 -5.30
N ILE A 37 -12.22 0.66 -4.31
CA ILE A 37 -11.08 -0.26 -4.21
C ILE A 37 -11.56 -1.71 -4.04
N TYR A 38 -10.73 -2.65 -4.46
CA TYR A 38 -10.98 -4.08 -4.27
C TYR A 38 -9.69 -4.81 -3.83
N PRO A 39 -9.70 -5.59 -2.76
CA PRO A 39 -10.78 -5.67 -1.75
C PRO A 39 -11.05 -4.33 -1.07
N ASP A 40 -12.29 -4.13 -0.58
CA ASP A 40 -12.65 -2.91 0.15
C ASP A 40 -12.14 -2.98 1.60
N TYR A 41 -11.12 -2.19 1.87
CA TYR A 41 -10.50 -2.05 3.19
C TYR A 41 -10.80 -0.70 3.86
N GLN A 42 -11.81 0.04 3.39
CA GLN A 42 -12.16 1.34 3.94
C GLN A 42 -12.83 1.18 5.31
N GLY A 43 -12.31 1.86 6.32
CA GLY A 43 -12.87 1.87 7.67
C GLY A 43 -12.75 0.55 8.45
N VAL A 44 -11.81 -0.33 8.05
CA VAL A 44 -11.59 -1.60 8.75
C VAL A 44 -10.56 -1.46 9.87
N THR A 45 -10.70 -2.32 10.89
CA THR A 45 -9.65 -2.51 11.91
C THR A 45 -8.82 -3.73 11.54
N ILE A 46 -7.51 -3.56 11.51
CA ILE A 46 -6.55 -4.61 11.12
C ILE A 46 -5.59 -4.92 12.27
N PRO A 47 -5.23 -6.20 12.47
CA PRO A 47 -4.21 -6.55 13.46
C PRO A 47 -2.81 -6.17 12.97
N PRO A 48 -1.88 -5.79 13.86
CA PRO A 48 -0.56 -5.31 13.48
C PRO A 48 0.36 -6.39 12.88
N ASN A 49 0.00 -7.65 13.01
CA ASN A 49 0.75 -8.79 12.48
C ASN A 49 0.10 -9.44 11.24
N ILE A 50 -0.82 -8.72 10.56
CA ILE A 50 -1.44 -9.20 9.32
C ILE A 50 -0.50 -9.04 8.13
N ALA A 51 -0.63 -9.93 7.14
CA ALA A 51 0.06 -9.82 5.85
C ALA A 51 -0.33 -8.54 5.09
N PRO A 52 0.49 -8.06 4.15
CA PRO A 52 0.17 -6.89 3.36
C PRO A 52 -1.20 -6.95 2.69
N LEU A 53 -2.01 -5.91 2.91
CA LEU A 53 -3.35 -5.77 2.33
C LEU A 53 -3.27 -5.05 0.99
N ASN A 54 -2.79 -5.75 -0.02
CA ASN A 54 -2.73 -5.23 -1.38
C ASN A 54 -4.15 -5.00 -1.92
N PHE A 55 -4.35 -3.93 -2.69
CA PHE A 55 -5.65 -3.62 -3.28
C PHE A 55 -5.51 -2.94 -4.64
N GLU A 56 -6.56 -3.03 -5.44
CA GLU A 56 -6.66 -2.40 -6.76
C GLU A 56 -7.70 -1.28 -6.74
N VAL A 57 -7.44 -0.20 -7.49
CA VAL A 57 -8.43 0.85 -7.74
C VAL A 57 -9.34 0.41 -8.88
N ILE A 58 -10.64 0.38 -8.63
CA ILE A 58 -11.66 0.01 -9.61
C ILE A 58 -12.18 1.27 -10.29
N THR A 59 -11.77 1.49 -11.51
CA THR A 59 -12.10 2.69 -12.29
C THR A 59 -11.90 2.46 -13.79
N GLU A 60 -12.58 3.26 -14.60
CA GLU A 60 -12.35 3.38 -16.04
C GLU A 60 -11.29 4.44 -16.39
N GLU A 61 -10.84 5.22 -15.39
CA GLU A 61 -9.84 6.26 -15.61
C GLU A 61 -8.45 5.66 -15.82
N GLU A 62 -7.76 6.15 -16.83
CA GLU A 62 -6.37 5.79 -17.11
C GLU A 62 -5.42 6.86 -16.56
N GLY A 63 -4.25 6.43 -16.09
CA GLY A 63 -3.24 7.34 -15.58
C GLY A 63 -2.26 6.66 -14.63
N GLU A 64 -1.34 7.47 -14.08
CA GLU A 64 -0.48 7.03 -13.00
C GLU A 64 -1.20 7.18 -11.66
N TRP A 65 -1.13 6.14 -10.84
CA TRP A 65 -1.79 6.10 -9.54
C TRP A 65 -0.77 6.15 -8.42
N GLY A 66 -1.06 6.96 -7.42
CA GLY A 66 -0.27 7.10 -6.22
C GLY A 66 -1.12 6.97 -4.96
N LEU A 67 -0.48 6.65 -3.87
CA LEU A 67 -1.08 6.53 -2.55
C LEU A 67 -0.25 7.28 -1.53
N LEU A 68 -0.89 8.14 -0.77
CA LEU A 68 -0.33 8.75 0.42
C LEU A 68 -0.86 8.01 1.64
N ILE A 69 0.03 7.47 2.47
CA ILE A 69 -0.31 6.91 3.78
C ILE A 69 0.17 7.88 4.83
N GLN A 70 -0.78 8.49 5.53
CA GLN A 70 -0.50 9.47 6.59
C GLN A 70 -0.59 8.79 7.95
N THR A 71 0.48 8.92 8.72
CA THR A 71 0.55 8.54 10.12
C THR A 71 0.57 9.79 10.99
N THR A 72 0.63 9.65 12.30
CA THR A 72 0.81 10.77 13.23
C THR A 72 2.18 11.45 13.08
N GLU A 73 3.17 10.77 12.52
CA GLU A 73 4.57 11.24 12.49
C GLU A 73 5.01 11.66 11.09
N GLN A 74 4.55 10.95 10.06
CA GLN A 74 5.02 11.17 8.68
C GLN A 74 4.02 10.70 7.64
N THR A 75 4.32 11.03 6.38
CA THR A 75 3.55 10.59 5.22
C THR A 75 4.44 9.77 4.30
N TYR A 76 3.94 8.63 3.88
CA TYR A 76 4.59 7.77 2.90
C TYR A 76 3.92 7.92 1.55
N SER A 77 4.71 7.88 0.48
CA SER A 77 4.23 7.89 -0.91
C SER A 77 4.52 6.56 -1.57
N ILE A 78 3.49 5.91 -2.10
CA ILE A 78 3.57 4.63 -2.79
C ILE A 78 2.97 4.79 -4.18
N TYR A 79 3.59 4.18 -5.18
CA TYR A 79 3.12 4.21 -6.56
C TYR A 79 2.53 2.86 -6.93
N ALA A 80 1.39 2.88 -7.60
CA ALA A 80 0.75 1.66 -8.07
C ALA A 80 1.50 1.08 -9.27
N GLN A 81 1.41 -0.23 -9.40
CA GLN A 81 1.70 -0.94 -10.64
C GLN A 81 0.39 -0.97 -11.44
N GLU A 82 0.28 -0.11 -12.47
CA GLU A 82 -0.99 0.19 -13.15
C GLU A 82 -2.02 0.78 -12.16
N ARG A 83 -2.91 -0.04 -11.57
CA ARG A 83 -3.90 0.33 -10.56
C ARG A 83 -3.78 -0.47 -9.28
N LEU A 84 -2.82 -1.41 -9.21
CA LEU A 84 -2.59 -2.29 -8.08
C LEU A 84 -1.55 -1.69 -7.13
N PHE A 85 -1.93 -1.46 -5.88
CA PHE A 85 -1.03 -1.12 -4.80
C PHE A 85 -0.52 -2.40 -4.13
N VAL A 86 0.80 -2.59 -4.21
CA VAL A 86 1.50 -3.71 -3.59
C VAL A 86 2.42 -3.16 -2.51
N PHE A 87 2.23 -3.63 -1.29
CA PHE A 87 3.06 -3.23 -0.15
C PHE A 87 4.20 -4.22 0.03
N GLU A 88 5.39 -3.69 0.14
CA GLU A 88 6.58 -4.47 0.51
C GLU A 88 6.41 -4.98 1.95
N GLU A 89 6.76 -6.24 2.21
CA GLU A 89 6.45 -6.94 3.46
C GLU A 89 7.10 -6.29 4.68
N ASP A 90 8.38 -5.92 4.59
CA ASP A 90 9.10 -5.31 5.71
C ASP A 90 8.62 -3.89 6.00
N PHE A 91 8.30 -3.12 4.94
CA PHE A 91 7.67 -1.82 5.06
C PHE A 91 6.31 -1.93 5.78
N TRP A 92 5.45 -2.85 5.32
CA TRP A 92 4.12 -3.05 5.89
C TRP A 92 4.18 -3.44 7.36
N LYS A 93 5.03 -4.40 7.73
CA LYS A 93 5.24 -4.81 9.12
C LYS A 93 5.71 -3.66 10.01
N SER A 94 6.67 -2.85 9.54
CA SER A 94 7.15 -1.70 10.29
C SER A 94 6.06 -0.65 10.45
N LEU A 95 5.33 -0.35 9.37
CA LEU A 95 4.22 0.61 9.39
C LEU A 95 3.17 0.23 10.44
N LEU A 96 2.75 -1.04 10.49
CA LEU A 96 1.74 -1.49 11.46
C LEU A 96 2.30 -1.54 12.88
N ALA A 97 3.55 -1.99 13.07
CA ALA A 97 4.18 -2.06 14.38
C ALA A 97 4.29 -0.68 15.06
N ASP A 98 4.65 0.37 14.28
CA ASP A 98 4.83 1.73 14.77
C ASP A 98 3.50 2.47 15.00
N ASN A 99 2.39 1.94 14.46
CA ASN A 99 1.08 2.57 14.53
C ASN A 99 0.02 1.74 15.26
N ARG A 100 0.41 0.86 16.18
CA ARG A 100 -0.53 0.12 17.03
C ARG A 100 -1.46 1.06 17.79
N GLY A 101 -2.75 0.75 17.80
CA GLY A 101 -3.79 1.55 18.46
C GLY A 101 -4.07 2.89 17.78
N LYS A 102 -3.56 3.12 16.57
CA LYS A 102 -3.72 4.38 15.81
C LYS A 102 -4.40 4.14 14.47
N ALA A 103 -5.03 5.19 13.95
CA ALA A 103 -5.56 5.21 12.60
C ALA A 103 -4.47 5.59 11.58
N LEU A 104 -4.47 4.90 10.46
CA LEU A 104 -3.72 5.25 9.27
C LEU A 104 -4.68 5.88 8.26
N ALA A 105 -4.37 7.07 7.73
CA ALA A 105 -5.17 7.68 6.68
C ALA A 105 -4.54 7.37 5.30
N PHE A 106 -5.36 6.83 4.42
CA PHE A 106 -5.00 6.46 3.05
C PHE A 106 -5.65 7.43 2.09
N GLN A 107 -4.86 8.02 1.21
CA GLN A 107 -5.35 8.96 0.21
C GLN A 107 -4.84 8.57 -1.17
N ILE A 108 -5.73 8.06 -2.02
CA ILE A 108 -5.42 7.67 -3.39
C ILE A 108 -5.37 8.92 -4.26
N CYS A 109 -4.40 8.97 -5.15
CA CYS A 109 -4.14 10.08 -6.04
C CYS A 109 -4.04 9.59 -7.48
N LEU A 110 -4.67 10.33 -8.40
CA LEU A 110 -4.55 10.13 -9.83
C LEU A 110 -3.75 11.29 -10.43
N LYS A 111 -2.75 10.96 -11.22
CA LYS A 111 -1.98 11.95 -11.96
C LYS A 111 -2.74 12.37 -13.22
N VAL A 112 -3.05 13.66 -13.28
CA VAL A 112 -3.74 14.28 -14.42
C VAL A 112 -2.87 15.41 -14.98
N ASN A 113 -2.42 15.28 -16.21
CA ASN A 113 -1.42 16.16 -16.79
C ASN A 113 -0.14 16.20 -15.93
N ASP A 114 0.26 17.39 -15.48
CA ASP A 114 1.48 17.60 -14.69
C ASP A 114 1.25 17.62 -13.17
N GLY A 115 0.06 17.23 -12.70
CA GLY A 115 -0.28 17.30 -11.27
C GLY A 115 -1.08 16.11 -10.77
N TRP A 116 -1.12 15.97 -9.44
CA TRP A 116 -1.85 14.91 -8.77
C TRP A 116 -3.17 15.42 -8.21
N LYS A 117 -4.27 14.73 -8.49
CA LYS A 117 -5.57 14.96 -7.85
C LYS A 117 -5.82 13.86 -6.84
N ALA A 118 -6.14 14.25 -5.61
CA ALA A 118 -6.39 13.33 -4.53
C ALA A 118 -7.89 13.05 -4.38
N TYR A 119 -8.24 11.79 -4.22
CA TYR A 119 -9.58 11.38 -3.77
C TYR A 119 -9.76 11.71 -2.29
N GLN A 120 -11.00 11.61 -1.79
CA GLN A 120 -11.24 11.65 -0.35
C GLN A 120 -10.44 10.54 0.34
N SER A 121 -9.86 10.86 1.49
CA SER A 121 -9.12 9.88 2.29
C SER A 121 -10.06 8.94 3.02
N PHE A 122 -9.62 7.70 3.21
CA PHE A 122 -10.24 6.73 4.10
C PHE A 122 -9.25 6.28 5.16
N THR A 123 -9.71 5.64 6.22
CA THR A 123 -8.87 5.18 7.32
C THR A 123 -8.88 3.67 7.43
N MET A 124 -7.78 3.13 7.95
CA MET A 124 -7.67 1.80 8.54
C MET A 124 -7.16 1.96 9.96
N ASP A 125 -7.81 1.33 10.93
CA ASP A 125 -7.38 1.36 12.32
C ASP A 125 -6.47 0.16 12.59
N VAL A 126 -5.30 0.40 13.18
CA VAL A 126 -4.41 -0.69 13.60
C VAL A 126 -4.75 -1.06 15.04
N ALA A 127 -5.10 -2.31 15.27
CA ALA A 127 -5.37 -2.82 16.61
C ALA A 127 -4.11 -2.74 17.51
N GLU A 128 -4.30 -2.73 18.81
CA GLU A 128 -3.17 -2.81 19.76
C GLU A 128 -2.62 -4.23 19.84
N GLU A 129 -3.49 -5.23 19.70
CA GLU A 129 -3.19 -6.64 19.92
C GLU A 129 -2.96 -7.38 18.60
N ASP A 130 -2.03 -8.33 18.65
CA ASP A 130 -1.79 -9.26 17.54
C ASP A 130 -2.95 -10.27 17.45
N ILE A 131 -3.21 -10.77 16.23
CA ILE A 131 -4.04 -11.98 16.10
C ILE A 131 -3.22 -13.20 16.52
N ASP A 132 -3.91 -14.18 17.11
CA ASP A 132 -3.34 -15.46 17.45
C ASP A 132 -2.78 -16.15 16.17
N PRO A 133 -1.55 -16.68 16.19
CA PRO A 133 -0.99 -17.42 15.06
C PRO A 133 -1.72 -18.73 14.75
N TYR A 134 -2.63 -19.15 15.63
CA TYR A 134 -3.41 -20.37 15.46
C TYR A 134 -4.89 -20.07 15.24
N MET A 135 -5.45 -20.60 14.17
CA MET A 135 -6.89 -20.59 13.91
C MET A 135 -7.48 -21.96 14.27
N VAL A 136 -8.41 -21.97 15.24
CA VAL A 136 -9.15 -23.16 15.59
C VAL A 136 -10.49 -23.15 14.85
N TYR A 137 -10.75 -24.17 14.05
CA TYR A 137 -12.03 -24.34 13.37
C TYR A 137 -12.54 -25.78 13.50
N ARG A 138 -13.84 -25.93 13.49
CA ARG A 138 -14.48 -27.24 13.46
C ARG A 138 -14.76 -27.61 12.00
N LEU A 139 -14.10 -28.66 11.52
CA LEU A 139 -14.43 -29.25 10.24
C LEU A 139 -15.79 -29.97 10.37
N ILE A 140 -16.83 -29.42 9.77
CA ILE A 140 -18.11 -30.09 9.62
C ILE A 140 -18.12 -30.68 8.20
N PRO A 141 -18.03 -32.02 8.06
CA PRO A 141 -18.14 -32.60 6.73
C PRO A 141 -19.53 -32.26 6.15
N PRO A 142 -19.63 -31.75 4.93
CA PRO A 142 -20.90 -31.46 4.32
C PRO A 142 -21.69 -32.75 4.15
N GLY A 143 -22.77 -32.88 4.92
CA GLY A 143 -23.68 -34.01 4.87
C GLY A 143 -24.57 -33.95 3.63
N TYR A 144 -24.05 -34.27 2.45
CA TYR A 144 -24.82 -34.27 1.20
C TYR A 144 -25.91 -35.35 1.16
N SER A 145 -25.90 -36.28 2.11
CA SER A 145 -26.92 -37.32 2.21
C SER A 145 -28.29 -36.83 2.70
N LEU A 146 -28.31 -35.73 3.45
CA LEU A 146 -29.58 -35.20 4.04
C LEU A 146 -30.52 -34.54 3.03
N TRP A 147 -30.04 -34.16 1.87
CA TRP A 147 -30.86 -33.53 0.81
C TRP A 147 -31.62 -34.55 -0.05
N LYS A 148 -31.28 -35.83 0.02
CA LYS A 148 -31.98 -36.91 -0.71
C LYS A 148 -33.12 -37.56 0.09
N GLU A 149 -33.20 -37.26 1.38
CA GLU A 149 -34.20 -37.86 2.28
C GLU A 149 -35.32 -36.89 2.69
N MET A 150 -35.31 -35.68 2.13
CA MET A 150 -36.41 -34.72 2.19
C MET A 150 -37.12 -34.61 0.84
#